data_8413670e51f5a31e03800c86a2d1bdd6
#
_entry.id   8413670e51f5a31e03800c86a2d1bdd6
#
_cell.length_a   1.000
_cell.length_b   1.000
_cell.length_c   1.000
_cell.angle_alpha   90.00
_cell.angle_beta   90.00
_cell.angle_gamma   90.00
#
_symmetry.space_group_name_H-M   'P 1'
#
loop_
_entity.id
_entity.type
_entity.pdbx_description
1 polymer ?
#
loop_
_entity_poly.entity_id
_entity_poly.type
_entity_poly.pdbx_seq_one_letter_code
_entity_poly.pdbx_strand_id
1 'polypeptide(L)'
;CNRSIIVVLMEVWVEYMYVRIAEITSTSDMQFKMLMAFVENVLLPRNIEAGQLSGEIFRTSDNSCFVVSRFTSKEEADKIMQIMKAEMEELRGNNRIRFLEGERFMHLSRTD
;
A
#
# COMPACT_ATOMS: atom_id res chain seq x y z
N CYS A 1 3.27 15.84 -27.86
CA CYS A 1 4.24 16.89 -28.18
C CYS A 1 5.61 16.53 -27.62
N ASN A 2 6.63 17.22 -28.10
CA ASN A 2 8.00 16.90 -27.75
C ASN A 2 8.29 17.02 -26.27
N ARG A 3 7.69 18.01 -25.66
CA ARG A 3 7.82 18.19 -24.22
C ARG A 3 7.32 16.97 -23.47
N SER A 4 6.24 16.37 -23.95
CA SER A 4 5.68 15.20 -23.30
C SER A 4 6.62 14.01 -23.34
N ILE A 5 7.32 13.83 -24.47
CA ILE A 5 8.25 12.73 -24.60
C ILE A 5 9.40 12.88 -23.62
N ILE A 6 9.94 14.10 -23.51
CA ILE A 6 11.05 14.36 -22.60
C ILE A 6 10.60 14.14 -21.16
N VAL A 7 9.42 14.63 -20.81
CA VAL A 7 8.89 14.47 -19.46
C VAL A 7 8.68 12.99 -19.14
N VAL A 8 8.15 12.22 -20.10
CA VAL A 8 7.94 10.80 -19.90
C VAL A 8 9.26 10.08 -19.62
N LEU A 9 10.30 10.41 -20.38
CA LEU A 9 11.61 9.81 -20.16
C LEU A 9 12.16 10.16 -18.79
N MET A 10 12.01 11.40 -18.36
CA MET A 10 12.45 11.81 -17.03
C MET A 10 11.66 11.14 -15.95
N GLU A 11 10.36 11.01 -16.14
CA GLU A 11 9.50 10.33 -15.16
C GLU A 11 9.83 8.85 -15.03
N VAL A 12 10.11 8.19 -16.14
CA VAL A 12 10.56 6.81 -16.08
C VAL A 12 11.83 6.69 -15.25
N TRP A 13 12.69 7.68 -15.32
CA TRP A 13 13.91 7.72 -14.55
C TRP A 13 13.69 7.84 -13.06
N VAL A 14 12.77 8.75 -12.66
CA VAL A 14 12.63 9.11 -11.25
C VAL A 14 11.44 8.43 -10.60
N GLU A 15 10.61 7.78 -11.39
CA GLU A 15 9.37 7.22 -10.87
C GLU A 15 9.41 5.71 -10.73
N TYR A 16 10.58 5.17 -10.43
CA TYR A 16 10.61 3.80 -9.97
C TYR A 16 9.75 3.71 -8.73
N MET A 17 8.88 2.73 -8.71
CA MET A 17 7.98 2.57 -7.58
C MET A 17 7.74 1.10 -7.36
N TYR A 18 7.82 0.71 -6.11
CA TYR A 18 7.46 -0.62 -5.68
C TYR A 18 6.12 -0.56 -4.97
N VAL A 19 5.24 -1.50 -5.27
CA VAL A 19 3.89 -1.51 -4.70
C VAL A 19 3.66 -2.84 -3.99
N ARG A 20 3.01 -2.77 -2.84
CA ARG A 20 2.56 -3.97 -2.13
C ARG A 20 1.08 -3.79 -1.82
N ILE A 21 0.27 -4.76 -2.23
CA ILE A 21 -1.17 -4.71 -2.04
C ILE A 21 -1.55 -5.80 -1.06
N ALA A 22 -2.30 -5.41 -0.02
CA ALA A 22 -2.82 -6.36 0.95
C ALA A 22 -4.33 -6.51 0.71
N GLU A 23 -4.76 -7.71 0.37
CA GLU A 23 -6.19 -8.03 0.29
C GLU A 23 -6.61 -8.55 1.65
N ILE A 24 -7.59 -7.91 2.26
CA ILE A 24 -7.98 -8.20 3.64
C ILE A 24 -9.47 -8.50 3.71
N THR A 25 -9.81 -9.61 4.37
CA THR A 25 -11.19 -9.94 4.71
C THR A 25 -11.25 -10.18 6.21
N SER A 26 -12.06 -9.38 6.90
CA SER A 26 -12.25 -9.50 8.34
C SER A 26 -13.37 -10.50 8.64
N THR A 27 -13.37 -11.06 9.86
CA THR A 27 -14.36 -12.07 10.26
C THR A 27 -15.74 -11.47 10.49
N SER A 28 -15.83 -10.15 10.68
CA SER A 28 -17.11 -9.45 10.89
C SER A 28 -16.96 -7.98 10.54
N ASP A 29 -18.08 -7.28 10.41
CA ASP A 29 -18.09 -5.84 10.19
C ASP A 29 -17.42 -5.10 11.35
N MET A 30 -17.62 -5.57 12.56
CA MET A 30 -17.00 -4.96 13.74
C MET A 30 -15.48 -5.08 13.66
N GLN A 31 -14.98 -6.27 13.33
CA GLN A 31 -13.54 -6.48 13.20
C GLN A 31 -12.97 -5.61 12.09
N PHE A 32 -13.72 -5.46 11.00
CA PHE A 32 -13.28 -4.61 9.90
C PHE A 32 -13.16 -3.15 10.34
N LYS A 33 -14.15 -2.63 11.08
CA LYS A 33 -14.11 -1.26 11.58
C LYS A 33 -12.95 -1.06 12.53
N MET A 34 -12.69 -2.02 13.39
CA MET A 34 -11.56 -1.95 14.32
C MET A 34 -10.24 -1.94 13.55
N LEU A 35 -10.11 -2.79 12.54
CA LEU A 35 -8.91 -2.83 11.71
C LEU A 35 -8.71 -1.50 10.99
N MET A 36 -9.76 -0.94 10.40
CA MET A 36 -9.63 0.33 9.67
C MET A 36 -9.22 1.46 10.60
N ALA A 37 -9.76 1.51 11.80
CA ALA A 37 -9.36 2.53 12.78
C ALA A 37 -7.88 2.37 13.15
N PHE A 38 -7.41 1.15 13.32
CA PHE A 38 -6.02 0.88 13.64
C PHE A 38 -5.09 1.26 12.48
N VAL A 39 -5.48 0.92 11.26
CA VAL A 39 -4.69 1.28 10.07
C VAL A 39 -4.60 2.79 9.92
N GLU A 40 -5.73 3.47 10.05
CA GLU A 40 -5.78 4.92 9.84
C GLU A 40 -5.00 5.68 10.93
N ASN A 41 -5.12 5.26 12.17
CA ASN A 41 -4.61 6.04 13.29
C ASN A 41 -3.24 5.61 13.78
N VAL A 42 -2.82 4.40 13.48
CA VAL A 42 -1.56 3.86 14.00
C VAL A 42 -0.64 3.37 12.90
N LEU A 43 -1.08 2.37 12.13
CA LEU A 43 -0.17 1.70 11.20
C LEU A 43 0.28 2.61 10.07
N LEU A 44 -0.65 3.22 9.37
CA LEU A 44 -0.33 3.99 8.19
C LEU A 44 0.48 5.24 8.51
N PRO A 45 0.10 6.05 9.51
CA PRO A 45 0.95 7.19 9.88
C PRO A 45 2.36 6.78 10.28
N ARG A 46 2.50 5.71 11.06
CA ARG A 46 3.81 5.22 11.48
C ARG A 46 4.64 4.76 10.29
N ASN A 47 4.02 4.04 9.38
CA ASN A 47 4.70 3.52 8.19
C ASN A 47 5.16 4.64 7.26
N ILE A 48 4.33 5.66 7.09
CA ILE A 48 4.69 6.81 6.25
C ILE A 48 5.87 7.55 6.87
N GLU A 49 5.86 7.74 8.17
CA GLU A 49 6.98 8.36 8.85
C GLU A 49 8.26 7.54 8.70
N ALA A 50 8.14 6.22 8.62
CA ALA A 50 9.27 5.32 8.48
C ALA A 50 9.76 5.17 7.03
N GLY A 51 9.07 5.79 6.05
CA GLY A 51 9.55 5.79 4.68
C GLY A 51 8.57 5.32 3.61
N GLN A 52 7.39 4.86 4.00
CA GLN A 52 6.37 4.51 3.02
C GLN A 52 5.88 5.78 2.32
N LEU A 53 5.75 5.74 1.00
CA LEU A 53 5.35 6.93 0.24
C LEU A 53 3.88 7.27 0.41
N SER A 54 3.02 6.26 0.37
CA SER A 54 1.58 6.48 0.48
C SER A 54 0.88 5.19 0.80
N GLY A 55 -0.37 5.32 1.24
CA GLY A 55 -1.25 4.18 1.44
C GLY A 55 -2.66 4.57 1.08
N GLU A 56 -3.35 3.68 0.38
CA GLU A 56 -4.73 3.88 -0.03
C GLU A 56 -5.52 2.63 0.29
N ILE A 57 -6.74 2.81 0.73
CA ILE A 57 -7.62 1.70 1.04
C ILE A 57 -8.83 1.75 0.12
N PHE A 58 -9.10 0.63 -0.54
CA PHE A 58 -10.25 0.50 -1.43
C PHE A 58 -11.18 -0.56 -0.86
N ARG A 59 -12.38 -0.16 -0.51
CA ARG A 59 -13.34 -1.07 0.09
C ARG A 59 -14.00 -1.93 -0.98
N THR A 60 -14.05 -3.23 -0.75
CA THR A 60 -14.63 -4.18 -1.71
C THR A 60 -15.96 -4.78 -1.20
N SER A 61 -16.19 -4.75 0.10
CA SER A 61 -17.45 -5.19 0.69
C SER A 61 -17.55 -4.63 2.10
N ASP A 62 -18.58 -5.03 2.86
CA ASP A 62 -18.77 -4.53 4.21
C ASP A 62 -17.63 -4.92 5.14
N ASN A 63 -16.93 -6.01 4.84
CA ASN A 63 -15.86 -6.50 5.71
C ASN A 63 -14.58 -6.84 4.94
N SER A 64 -14.40 -6.27 3.76
CA SER A 64 -13.19 -6.53 2.98
C SER A 64 -12.71 -5.29 2.24
N CYS A 65 -11.42 -5.27 1.95
CA CYS A 65 -10.77 -4.17 1.25
C CYS A 65 -9.46 -4.64 0.66
N PHE A 66 -8.84 -3.78 -0.13
CA PHE A 66 -7.42 -3.94 -0.38
C PHE A 66 -6.71 -2.62 -0.10
N VAL A 67 -5.50 -2.75 0.40
CA VAL A 67 -4.65 -1.62 0.78
C VAL A 67 -3.50 -1.56 -0.20
N VAL A 68 -3.33 -0.40 -0.84
CA VAL A 68 -2.25 -0.19 -1.81
C VAL A 68 -1.18 0.65 -1.13
N SER A 69 -0.02 0.05 -0.91
CA SER A 69 1.12 0.73 -0.27
C SER A 69 2.23 0.92 -1.30
N ARG A 70 2.74 2.14 -1.37
CA ARG A 70 3.76 2.50 -2.34
C ARG A 70 5.08 2.82 -1.66
N PHE A 71 6.19 2.38 -2.28
CA PHE A 71 7.53 2.50 -1.71
C PHE A 71 8.52 2.90 -2.79
N THR A 72 9.66 3.43 -2.37
CA THR A 72 10.74 3.78 -3.31
C THR A 72 11.51 2.55 -3.77
N SER A 73 11.42 1.44 -3.04
CA SER A 73 12.14 0.22 -3.39
C SER A 73 11.53 -0.97 -2.66
N LYS A 74 11.89 -2.17 -3.09
CA LYS A 74 11.50 -3.39 -2.40
C LYS A 74 12.10 -3.42 -1.00
N GLU A 75 13.33 -2.93 -0.86
CA GLU A 75 14.00 -2.89 0.44
C GLU A 75 13.24 -2.03 1.44
N GLU A 76 12.70 -0.89 0.99
CA GLU A 76 11.87 -0.06 1.86
C GLU A 76 10.59 -0.76 2.25
N ALA A 77 9.97 -1.47 1.31
CA ALA A 77 8.77 -2.26 1.60
C ALA A 77 9.06 -3.35 2.63
N ASP A 78 10.18 -4.04 2.48
CA ASP A 78 10.57 -5.11 3.41
C ASP A 78 10.84 -4.54 4.80
N LYS A 79 11.45 -3.36 4.87
CA LYS A 79 11.70 -2.69 6.15
C LYS A 79 10.39 -2.40 6.87
N ILE A 80 9.40 -1.90 6.15
CA ILE A 80 8.10 -1.60 6.73
C ILE A 80 7.44 -2.89 7.23
N MET A 81 7.54 -3.99 6.47
CA MET A 81 6.98 -5.26 6.89
C MET A 81 7.64 -5.76 8.18
N GLN A 82 8.94 -5.56 8.33
CA GLN A 82 9.62 -5.94 9.57
C GLN A 82 9.09 -5.13 10.75
N ILE A 83 8.85 -3.84 10.55
CA ILE A 83 8.29 -2.98 11.59
C ILE A 83 6.91 -3.49 12.03
N MET A 84 6.12 -3.99 11.08
CA MET A 84 4.75 -4.42 11.32
C MET A 84 4.62 -5.90 11.71
N LYS A 85 5.71 -6.64 11.76
CA LYS A 85 5.63 -8.09 11.83
C LYS A 85 4.75 -8.60 12.97
N ALA A 86 4.93 -8.06 14.16
CA ALA A 86 4.17 -8.51 15.32
C ALA A 86 2.69 -8.20 15.18
N GLU A 87 2.35 -7.00 14.70
CA GLU A 87 0.96 -6.63 14.50
C GLU A 87 0.31 -7.49 13.42
N MET A 88 1.04 -7.78 12.35
CA MET A 88 0.49 -8.61 11.27
C MET A 88 0.15 -10.01 11.75
N GLU A 89 1.00 -10.60 12.58
CA GLU A 89 0.71 -11.91 13.14
C GLU A 89 -0.55 -11.89 14.00
N GLU A 90 -0.71 -10.83 14.79
CA GLU A 90 -1.88 -10.67 15.64
C GLU A 90 -3.14 -10.43 14.81
N LEU A 91 -3.05 -9.59 13.78
CA LEU A 91 -4.18 -9.27 12.92
C LEU A 91 -4.71 -10.50 12.17
N ARG A 92 -3.85 -11.46 11.86
CA ARG A 92 -4.25 -12.67 11.15
C ARG A 92 -5.21 -13.54 11.95
N GLY A 93 -5.33 -13.29 13.24
CA GLY A 93 -6.31 -14.01 14.07
C GLY A 93 -7.76 -13.70 13.69
N ASN A 94 -8.03 -12.47 13.22
CA ASN A 94 -9.38 -12.04 12.88
C ASN A 94 -9.51 -11.58 11.44
N ASN A 95 -8.45 -11.72 10.64
CA ASN A 95 -8.44 -11.23 9.28
C ASN A 95 -7.67 -12.18 8.38
N ARG A 96 -8.24 -12.46 7.21
CA ARG A 96 -7.50 -13.15 6.16
C ARG A 96 -6.76 -12.07 5.37
N ILE A 97 -5.45 -12.22 5.27
CA ILE A 97 -4.61 -11.24 4.59
C ILE A 97 -3.79 -11.94 3.53
N ARG A 98 -3.87 -11.45 2.30
CA ARG A 98 -3.09 -11.97 1.19
C ARG A 98 -2.38 -10.81 0.52
N PHE A 99 -1.11 -11.03 0.14
CA PHE A 99 -0.28 -9.98 -0.45
C PHE A 99 -0.01 -10.23 -1.92
N LEU A 100 -0.03 -9.13 -2.68
CA LEU A 100 0.47 -9.06 -4.05
C LEU A 100 1.50 -7.94 -4.05
N GLU A 101 2.55 -8.08 -4.86
CA GLU A 101 3.57 -7.04 -4.93
C GLU A 101 4.27 -7.04 -6.27
N GLY A 102 4.84 -5.89 -6.60
CA GLY A 102 5.57 -5.75 -7.85
C GLY A 102 6.10 -4.34 -8.00
N GLU A 103 6.92 -4.15 -9.02
CA GLU A 103 7.41 -2.82 -9.34
C GLU A 103 6.59 -2.22 -10.47
N ARG A 104 6.53 -0.89 -10.49
CA ARG A 104 5.81 -0.20 -11.56
C ARG A 104 6.51 -0.48 -12.88
N PHE A 105 5.77 -1.07 -13.81
CA PHE A 105 6.27 -1.35 -15.15
C PHE A 105 5.93 -0.22 -16.11
N MET A 106 4.77 0.39 -15.94
CA MET A 106 4.32 1.47 -16.80
C MET A 106 3.36 2.38 -16.05
N HIS A 107 3.42 3.65 -16.33
CA HIS A 107 2.51 4.64 -15.75
C HIS A 107 2.09 5.63 -16.84
N LEU A 108 0.80 5.79 -17.00
CA LEU A 108 0.21 6.80 -17.86
C LEU A 108 -0.89 7.50 -17.09
N SER A 109 -0.98 8.79 -17.21
CA SER A 109 -2.04 9.55 -16.57
C SER A 109 -2.45 10.71 -17.46
N ARG A 110 -3.64 11.23 -17.18
CA ARG A 110 -4.09 12.44 -17.85
C ARG A 110 -3.25 13.61 -17.38
N THR A 111 -3.04 14.54 -18.27
CA THR A 111 -2.17 15.69 -17.99
C THR A 111 -2.95 16.96 -17.69
N ASP A 112 -4.27 16.93 -17.74
CA ASP A 112 -5.10 18.10 -17.50
C ASP A 112 -5.39 18.37 -16.01
#